data_8e914ad5dd9f720331942146dff915cf
#
_entry.id   8e914ad5dd9f720331942146dff915cf
#
_cell.length_a   1.000
_cell.length_b   1.000
_cell.length_c   1.000
_cell.angle_alpha   90.00
_cell.angle_beta   90.00
_cell.angle_gamma   90.00
#
_symmetry.space_group_name_H-M   'P 1'
#
loop_
_entity.id
_entity.type
_entity.pdbx_description
1 polymer ?
#
loop_
_entity_poly.entity_id
_entity_poly.type
_entity_poly.pdbx_seq_one_letter_code
_entity_poly.pdbx_strand_id
1 'polypeptide(L)'
;MIRWSLALVLFVALPAAAQPQPVPSPELPAVRVIATGGTIAGVQDAPGTLGGYRAGTRSVNEIVDSVPEVARFATVETEQFSNVASTEIVPAQWLALSKRINQLFAERSDLSGIVVTHGTDRLEETAFFLYLTVKSDKPVIVVGAQRPATGISPDGPINLLAAVRTAASPESRGMGTMVVMDDRILSARESRKLYPRTGGFSTGEMGMLGVMGGRGPEYFFKPARRHGVDTEFDVTTIDELPKVELYFSYPGSEGPVLHEGTQGVVAATTGFSPTERAAWTELRQKGVVVVQAFPSGDHVAGGYAGPPRTGGQGGGPSGNQNLPPTVSVQHLLPQKARILLMLALTQTKDPREIQRFFYEY
;
A
#
# COMPACT_ATOMS: atom_id res chain seq x y z
N MET A 1 -89.57 45.39 22.12
CA MET A 1 -88.37 46.03 21.54
C MET A 1 -87.22 45.06 21.76
N ILE A 2 -86.85 44.33 20.74
CA ILE A 2 -85.78 43.32 20.79
C ILE A 2 -84.51 44.01 20.22
N ARG A 3 -83.43 44.16 21.03
CA ARG A 3 -82.12 44.70 20.59
C ARG A 3 -81.27 43.56 20.15
N TRP A 4 -80.89 43.54 18.87
CA TRP A 4 -79.91 42.65 18.31
C TRP A 4 -78.49 43.28 18.47
N SER A 5 -77.62 42.64 19.26
CA SER A 5 -76.21 43.01 19.36
C SER A 5 -75.45 42.27 18.27
N LEU A 6 -74.87 42.97 17.33
CA LEU A 6 -73.96 42.44 16.30
C LEU A 6 -72.58 42.21 16.96
N ALA A 7 -72.17 41.00 17.10
CA ALA A 7 -70.80 40.65 17.51
C ALA A 7 -69.90 40.63 16.28
N LEU A 8 -68.95 41.56 16.21
CA LEU A 8 -67.91 41.63 15.18
C LEU A 8 -66.81 40.60 15.51
N VAL A 9 -66.72 39.51 14.75
CA VAL A 9 -65.64 38.51 14.89
C VAL A 9 -64.42 39.00 14.06
N LEU A 10 -63.38 39.41 14.75
CA LEU A 10 -62.11 39.80 14.12
C LEU A 10 -61.28 38.50 13.82
N PHE A 11 -61.17 38.13 12.54
CA PHE A 11 -60.29 37.11 12.11
C PHE A 11 -58.82 37.63 12.09
N VAL A 12 -58.00 37.29 13.06
CA VAL A 12 -56.57 37.51 13.03
C VAL A 12 -55.93 36.42 12.18
N ALA A 13 -55.49 36.74 10.98
CA ALA A 13 -54.67 35.84 10.15
C ALA A 13 -53.31 35.68 10.79
N LEU A 14 -53.03 34.51 11.34
CA LEU A 14 -51.68 34.16 11.75
C LEU A 14 -50.78 33.99 10.51
N PRO A 15 -49.55 34.56 10.50
CA PRO A 15 -48.63 34.33 9.40
C PRO A 15 -48.31 32.85 9.31
N ALA A 16 -48.46 32.27 8.13
CA ALA A 16 -48.05 30.88 7.87
C ALA A 16 -46.54 30.75 8.19
N ALA A 17 -46.22 29.90 9.17
CA ALA A 17 -44.83 29.59 9.48
C ALA A 17 -44.19 29.01 8.21
N ALA A 18 -43.14 29.65 7.71
CA ALA A 18 -42.33 29.14 6.59
C ALA A 18 -41.82 27.75 6.97
N GLN A 19 -42.20 26.75 6.19
CA GLN A 19 -41.62 25.39 6.36
C GLN A 19 -40.09 25.49 6.17
N PRO A 20 -39.28 24.90 7.06
CA PRO A 20 -37.85 24.84 6.88
C PRO A 20 -37.56 24.18 5.52
N GLN A 21 -36.80 24.87 4.68
CA GLN A 21 -36.31 24.31 3.43
C GLN A 21 -35.51 23.04 3.77
N PRO A 22 -35.68 21.92 3.05
CA PRO A 22 -34.86 20.75 3.26
C PRO A 22 -33.39 21.13 3.06
N VAL A 23 -32.57 20.98 4.10
CA VAL A 23 -31.12 21.13 3.98
C VAL A 23 -30.65 20.07 2.98
N PRO A 24 -29.96 20.42 1.90
CA PRO A 24 -29.44 19.44 0.97
C PRO A 24 -28.63 18.40 1.76
N SER A 25 -28.93 17.13 1.60
CA SER A 25 -28.08 16.08 2.14
C SER A 25 -26.68 16.26 1.57
N PRO A 26 -25.63 16.24 2.39
CA PRO A 26 -24.27 16.35 1.86
C PRO A 26 -24.06 15.26 0.81
N GLU A 27 -23.53 15.66 -0.34
CA GLU A 27 -23.19 14.71 -1.41
C GLU A 27 -22.17 13.71 -0.89
N LEU A 28 -22.41 12.42 -1.13
CA LEU A 28 -21.50 11.37 -0.67
C LEU A 28 -20.16 11.48 -1.39
N PRO A 29 -19.04 11.24 -0.68
CA PRO A 29 -17.71 11.27 -1.28
C PRO A 29 -17.59 10.23 -2.41
N ALA A 30 -16.96 10.61 -3.53
CA ALA A 30 -16.70 9.70 -4.63
C ALA A 30 -15.47 8.84 -4.35
N VAL A 31 -15.58 7.53 -4.52
CA VAL A 31 -14.49 6.54 -4.36
C VAL A 31 -14.41 5.66 -5.61
N ARG A 32 -13.20 5.53 -6.17
CA ARG A 32 -12.93 4.60 -7.27
C ARG A 32 -12.43 3.27 -6.71
N VAL A 33 -13.08 2.17 -7.09
CA VAL A 33 -12.60 0.80 -6.81
C VAL A 33 -11.95 0.24 -8.07
N ILE A 34 -10.66 -0.04 -8.00
CA ILE A 34 -9.86 -0.63 -9.08
C ILE A 34 -9.58 -2.08 -8.70
N ALA A 35 -10.00 -3.03 -9.53
CA ALA A 35 -9.77 -4.45 -9.27
C ALA A 35 -8.58 -5.00 -10.06
N THR A 36 -7.70 -5.74 -9.36
CA THR A 36 -6.57 -6.47 -9.96
C THR A 36 -6.76 -7.99 -9.95
N GLY A 37 -7.78 -8.49 -9.24
CA GLY A 37 -8.05 -9.92 -9.08
C GLY A 37 -7.82 -10.43 -7.64
N GLY A 38 -7.23 -11.61 -7.51
CA GLY A 38 -6.91 -12.22 -6.23
C GLY A 38 -8.06 -13.00 -5.58
N THR A 39 -7.86 -13.39 -4.32
CA THR A 39 -8.81 -14.20 -3.53
C THR A 39 -10.15 -13.50 -3.27
N ILE A 40 -10.16 -12.19 -3.12
CA ILE A 40 -11.38 -11.40 -2.93
C ILE A 40 -12.35 -11.54 -4.13
N ALA A 41 -11.81 -11.78 -5.32
CA ALA A 41 -12.52 -12.11 -6.56
C ALA A 41 -12.56 -13.63 -6.80
N GLY A 42 -12.15 -14.45 -5.84
CA GLY A 42 -11.98 -15.90 -6.00
C GLY A 42 -13.27 -16.68 -5.85
N VAL A 43 -13.40 -17.75 -6.65
CA VAL A 43 -14.53 -18.69 -6.60
C VAL A 43 -14.00 -20.08 -6.32
N GLN A 44 -14.57 -20.76 -5.32
CA GLN A 44 -14.22 -22.14 -4.98
C GLN A 44 -14.59 -23.11 -6.11
N ASP A 45 -13.78 -24.15 -6.29
CA ASP A 45 -14.04 -25.21 -7.28
C ASP A 45 -15.23 -26.10 -6.86
N ALA A 46 -15.44 -26.25 -5.54
CA ALA A 46 -16.59 -26.98 -4.99
C ALA A 46 -16.98 -26.36 -3.63
N PRO A 47 -18.29 -26.34 -3.28
CA PRO A 47 -18.78 -25.85 -1.99
C PRO A 47 -18.13 -26.61 -0.81
N GLY A 48 -17.77 -25.86 0.25
CA GLY A 48 -17.22 -26.44 1.49
C GLY A 48 -15.77 -26.82 1.47
N THR A 49 -15.04 -26.62 0.37
CA THR A 49 -13.58 -26.80 0.33
C THR A 49 -12.88 -25.65 1.07
N LEU A 50 -11.89 -25.95 1.91
CA LEU A 50 -11.08 -24.94 2.59
C LEU A 50 -9.92 -24.45 1.71
N GLY A 51 -9.60 -25.17 0.65
CA GLY A 51 -8.61 -24.86 -0.37
C GLY A 51 -9.17 -25.19 -1.75
N GLY A 52 -8.44 -24.88 -2.82
CA GLY A 52 -8.93 -25.11 -4.18
C GLY A 52 -9.97 -24.05 -4.58
N TYR A 53 -9.49 -22.90 -5.03
CA TYR A 53 -10.30 -21.83 -5.62
C TYR A 53 -9.53 -21.20 -6.78
N ARG A 54 -10.28 -20.64 -7.71
CA ARG A 54 -9.71 -19.85 -8.79
C ARG A 54 -9.73 -18.37 -8.39
N ALA A 55 -8.55 -17.78 -8.24
CA ALA A 55 -8.40 -16.36 -8.00
C ALA A 55 -8.84 -15.55 -9.22
N GLY A 56 -9.27 -14.31 -9.00
CA GLY A 56 -9.58 -13.39 -10.10
C GLY A 56 -10.74 -13.87 -11.00
N THR A 57 -11.75 -14.52 -10.47
CA THR A 57 -12.88 -15.03 -11.28
C THR A 57 -14.01 -14.01 -11.40
N ARG A 58 -14.30 -13.27 -10.32
CA ARG A 58 -15.35 -12.25 -10.29
C ARG A 58 -14.85 -10.92 -10.83
N SER A 59 -15.72 -10.21 -11.55
CA SER A 59 -15.49 -8.83 -11.98
C SER A 59 -15.54 -7.86 -10.79
N VAL A 60 -15.03 -6.64 -10.99
CA VAL A 60 -15.10 -5.57 -10.00
C VAL A 60 -16.55 -5.23 -9.63
N ASN A 61 -17.48 -5.25 -10.60
CA ASN A 61 -18.89 -4.98 -10.33
C ASN A 61 -19.47 -6.05 -9.41
N GLU A 62 -19.25 -7.35 -9.69
CA GLU A 62 -19.74 -8.44 -8.85
C GLU A 62 -19.17 -8.38 -7.41
N ILE A 63 -17.92 -7.88 -7.25
CA ILE A 63 -17.33 -7.69 -5.93
C ILE A 63 -18.05 -6.55 -5.20
N VAL A 64 -18.25 -5.39 -5.84
CA VAL A 64 -18.89 -4.22 -5.23
C VAL A 64 -20.38 -4.49 -4.97
N ASP A 65 -21.09 -5.08 -5.91
CA ASP A 65 -22.53 -5.44 -5.79
C ASP A 65 -22.78 -6.44 -4.65
N SER A 66 -21.76 -7.23 -4.28
CA SER A 66 -21.88 -8.14 -3.12
C SER A 66 -21.85 -7.43 -1.77
N VAL A 67 -21.62 -6.11 -1.74
CA VAL A 67 -21.53 -5.27 -0.53
C VAL A 67 -22.35 -3.98 -0.74
N PRO A 68 -23.69 -4.06 -0.86
CA PRO A 68 -24.52 -2.88 -1.12
C PRO A 68 -24.42 -1.79 -0.04
N GLU A 69 -23.93 -2.13 1.15
CA GLU A 69 -23.72 -1.20 2.26
C GLU A 69 -22.71 -0.09 1.93
N VAL A 70 -21.82 -0.29 0.96
CA VAL A 70 -20.84 0.75 0.56
C VAL A 70 -21.54 2.02 0.07
N ALA A 71 -22.72 1.90 -0.57
CA ALA A 71 -23.51 3.01 -1.05
C ALA A 71 -24.03 3.96 0.06
N ARG A 72 -23.93 3.56 1.32
CA ARG A 72 -24.26 4.42 2.47
C ARG A 72 -23.15 5.40 2.81
N PHE A 73 -21.93 5.15 2.34
CA PHE A 73 -20.72 5.88 2.74
C PHE A 73 -20.03 6.59 1.58
N ALA A 74 -20.23 6.12 0.34
CA ALA A 74 -19.59 6.70 -0.83
C ALA A 74 -20.41 6.44 -2.10
N THR A 75 -20.28 7.33 -3.08
CA THR A 75 -20.60 7.05 -4.48
C THR A 75 -19.45 6.25 -5.06
N VAL A 76 -19.68 4.95 -5.31
CA VAL A 76 -18.63 4.04 -5.75
C VAL A 76 -18.63 3.92 -7.28
N GLU A 77 -17.48 4.17 -7.88
CA GLU A 77 -17.19 3.91 -9.29
C GLU A 77 -16.22 2.73 -9.40
N THR A 78 -16.34 1.94 -10.45
CA THR A 78 -15.56 0.69 -10.61
C THR A 78 -14.66 0.75 -11.84
N GLU A 79 -13.50 0.09 -11.77
CA GLU A 79 -12.59 -0.10 -12.89
C GLU A 79 -11.90 -1.46 -12.79
N GLN A 80 -12.00 -2.27 -13.86
CA GLN A 80 -11.28 -3.54 -13.94
C GLN A 80 -9.90 -3.29 -14.57
N PHE A 81 -8.85 -3.31 -13.76
CA PHE A 81 -7.47 -3.14 -14.22
C PHE A 81 -6.86 -4.45 -14.73
N SER A 82 -7.00 -5.52 -13.95
CA SER A 82 -6.62 -6.88 -14.31
C SER A 82 -7.48 -7.88 -13.54
N ASN A 83 -7.35 -9.17 -13.83
CA ASN A 83 -8.08 -10.20 -13.10
C ASN A 83 -7.22 -11.47 -12.95
N VAL A 84 -6.11 -11.34 -12.21
CA VAL A 84 -5.08 -12.37 -12.08
C VAL A 84 -4.84 -12.76 -10.63
N ALA A 85 -4.16 -13.88 -10.41
CA ALA A 85 -3.58 -14.18 -9.10
C ALA A 85 -2.45 -13.18 -8.80
N SER A 86 -2.28 -12.78 -7.54
CA SER A 86 -1.23 -11.79 -7.20
C SER A 86 0.18 -12.27 -7.49
N THR A 87 0.40 -13.58 -7.58
CA THR A 87 1.68 -14.18 -7.97
C THR A 87 2.05 -13.94 -9.43
N GLU A 88 1.08 -13.53 -10.25
CA GLU A 88 1.26 -13.17 -11.67
C GLU A 88 1.52 -11.67 -11.87
N ILE A 89 1.41 -10.87 -10.82
CA ILE A 89 1.70 -9.43 -10.88
C ILE A 89 3.21 -9.23 -11.08
N VAL A 90 3.55 -8.43 -12.09
CA VAL A 90 4.93 -8.09 -12.45
C VAL A 90 5.19 -6.58 -12.32
N PRO A 91 6.46 -6.13 -12.27
CA PRO A 91 6.79 -4.71 -12.09
C PRO A 91 6.17 -3.76 -13.13
N ALA A 92 5.96 -4.20 -14.36
CA ALA A 92 5.27 -3.42 -15.38
C ALA A 92 3.80 -3.10 -15.01
N GLN A 93 3.13 -4.03 -14.31
CA GLN A 93 1.77 -3.80 -13.82
C GLN A 93 1.76 -2.82 -12.64
N TRP A 94 2.77 -2.81 -11.78
CA TRP A 94 2.92 -1.77 -10.75
C TRP A 94 3.05 -0.38 -11.35
N LEU A 95 3.90 -0.22 -12.39
CA LEU A 95 4.05 1.04 -13.11
C LEU A 95 2.73 1.50 -13.71
N ALA A 96 2.06 0.61 -14.45
CA ALA A 96 0.79 0.91 -15.11
C ALA A 96 -0.29 1.31 -14.08
N LEU A 97 -0.40 0.58 -12.96
CA LEU A 97 -1.37 0.87 -11.90
C LEU A 97 -1.09 2.22 -11.23
N SER A 98 0.17 2.50 -10.89
CA SER A 98 0.56 3.78 -10.30
C SER A 98 0.33 4.95 -11.24
N LYS A 99 0.70 4.83 -12.53
CA LYS A 99 0.41 5.83 -13.57
C LYS A 99 -1.09 6.10 -13.66
N ARG A 100 -1.92 5.05 -13.66
CA ARG A 100 -3.37 5.17 -13.72
C ARG A 100 -3.96 5.88 -12.50
N ILE A 101 -3.49 5.54 -11.30
CA ILE A 101 -3.93 6.18 -10.05
C ILE A 101 -3.55 7.68 -10.03
N ASN A 102 -2.31 8.01 -10.38
CA ASN A 102 -1.87 9.41 -10.47
C ASN A 102 -2.69 10.20 -11.50
N GLN A 103 -2.96 9.62 -12.67
CA GLN A 103 -3.83 10.20 -13.69
C GLN A 103 -5.23 10.48 -13.16
N LEU A 104 -5.86 9.48 -12.50
CA LEU A 104 -7.19 9.64 -11.91
C LEU A 104 -7.24 10.79 -10.89
N PHE A 105 -6.27 10.89 -10.01
CA PHE A 105 -6.23 11.98 -9.03
C PHE A 105 -5.98 13.36 -9.64
N ALA A 106 -5.26 13.41 -10.77
CA ALA A 106 -5.04 14.66 -11.52
C ALA A 106 -6.30 15.11 -12.27
N GLU A 107 -7.03 14.18 -12.89
CA GLU A 107 -8.21 14.45 -13.71
C GLU A 107 -9.51 14.60 -12.89
N ARG A 108 -9.61 13.93 -11.73
CA ARG A 108 -10.82 13.81 -10.92
C ARG A 108 -10.60 14.41 -9.53
N SER A 109 -10.75 15.72 -9.44
CA SER A 109 -10.64 16.45 -8.17
C SER A 109 -11.70 16.04 -7.14
N ASP A 110 -12.86 15.56 -7.60
CA ASP A 110 -13.99 15.07 -6.81
C ASP A 110 -13.75 13.72 -6.12
N LEU A 111 -12.82 12.89 -6.62
CA LEU A 111 -12.48 11.64 -5.94
C LEU A 111 -11.90 11.92 -4.55
N SER A 112 -12.48 11.31 -3.53
CA SER A 112 -11.97 11.36 -2.15
C SER A 112 -10.82 10.38 -1.90
N GLY A 113 -10.83 9.22 -2.57
CA GLY A 113 -9.79 8.20 -2.48
C GLY A 113 -9.99 7.09 -3.50
N ILE A 114 -9.03 6.18 -3.54
CA ILE A 114 -9.04 5.01 -4.42
C ILE A 114 -8.87 3.74 -3.58
N VAL A 115 -9.66 2.71 -3.87
CA VAL A 115 -9.52 1.36 -3.33
C VAL A 115 -8.99 0.44 -4.42
N VAL A 116 -7.94 -0.32 -4.13
CA VAL A 116 -7.37 -1.34 -5.01
C VAL A 116 -7.64 -2.70 -4.41
N THR A 117 -8.49 -3.53 -5.04
CA THR A 117 -8.66 -4.92 -4.62
C THR A 117 -7.55 -5.78 -5.20
N HIS A 118 -6.94 -6.63 -4.36
CA HIS A 118 -5.71 -7.34 -4.72
C HIS A 118 -5.62 -8.72 -4.09
N GLY A 119 -4.87 -9.61 -4.70
CA GLY A 119 -4.54 -10.91 -4.11
C GLY A 119 -3.47 -10.77 -3.02
N THR A 120 -3.63 -11.53 -1.93
CA THR A 120 -2.89 -11.29 -0.68
C THR A 120 -1.41 -11.67 -0.70
N ASP A 121 -0.93 -12.52 -1.65
CA ASP A 121 0.46 -13.00 -1.62
C ASP A 121 1.48 -11.93 -2.03
N ARG A 122 1.06 -10.95 -2.86
CA ARG A 122 1.90 -9.81 -3.29
C ARG A 122 1.29 -8.46 -2.94
N LEU A 123 0.25 -8.45 -2.09
CA LEU A 123 -0.46 -7.23 -1.70
C LEU A 123 0.47 -6.20 -1.06
N GLU A 124 1.30 -6.64 -0.12
CA GLU A 124 2.22 -5.75 0.60
C GLU A 124 3.28 -5.10 -0.30
N GLU A 125 3.70 -5.81 -1.34
CA GLU A 125 4.67 -5.31 -2.33
C GLU A 125 4.01 -4.26 -3.23
N THR A 126 2.82 -4.55 -3.78
CA THR A 126 2.05 -3.60 -4.58
C THR A 126 1.68 -2.36 -3.77
N ALA A 127 1.20 -2.55 -2.52
CA ALA A 127 0.86 -1.43 -1.64
C ALA A 127 2.08 -0.53 -1.36
N PHE A 128 3.26 -1.11 -1.13
CA PHE A 128 4.47 -0.34 -0.91
C PHE A 128 4.94 0.40 -2.17
N PHE A 129 4.83 -0.23 -3.35
CA PHE A 129 5.12 0.46 -4.61
C PHE A 129 4.23 1.71 -4.79
N LEU A 130 2.93 1.57 -4.53
CA LEU A 130 1.99 2.71 -4.60
C LEU A 130 2.28 3.76 -3.52
N TYR A 131 2.70 3.36 -2.31
CA TYR A 131 3.11 4.27 -1.25
C TYR A 131 4.27 5.18 -1.67
N LEU A 132 5.22 4.63 -2.43
CA LEU A 132 6.39 5.34 -2.94
C LEU A 132 6.10 6.22 -4.16
N THR A 133 5.06 5.95 -4.93
CA THR A 133 4.92 6.49 -6.29
C THR A 133 3.62 7.26 -6.56
N VAL A 134 2.63 7.17 -5.70
CA VAL A 134 1.40 7.97 -5.83
C VAL A 134 1.61 9.36 -5.25
N LYS A 135 1.55 10.39 -6.09
CA LYS A 135 1.82 11.79 -5.75
C LYS A 135 0.53 12.53 -5.39
N SER A 136 -0.13 12.10 -4.33
CA SER A 136 -1.39 12.69 -3.87
C SER A 136 -1.50 12.66 -2.35
N ASP A 137 -2.22 13.60 -1.77
CA ASP A 137 -2.64 13.57 -0.36
C ASP A 137 -3.90 12.71 -0.16
N LYS A 138 -4.60 12.35 -1.25
CA LYS A 138 -5.77 11.47 -1.20
C LYS A 138 -5.33 10.03 -0.93
N PRO A 139 -6.08 9.30 -0.09
CA PRO A 139 -5.70 7.94 0.29
C PRO A 139 -5.84 6.95 -0.86
N VAL A 140 -4.91 6.00 -0.92
CA VAL A 140 -5.02 4.75 -1.70
C VAL A 140 -5.11 3.59 -0.73
N ILE A 141 -6.17 2.81 -0.81
CA ILE A 141 -6.40 1.67 0.09
C ILE A 141 -6.23 0.38 -0.69
N VAL A 142 -5.26 -0.44 -0.31
CA VAL A 142 -5.10 -1.78 -0.89
C VAL A 142 -5.76 -2.80 0.04
N VAL A 143 -6.65 -3.60 -0.52
CA VAL A 143 -7.49 -4.54 0.22
C VAL A 143 -7.54 -5.90 -0.47
N GLY A 144 -7.64 -6.95 0.32
CA GLY A 144 -7.77 -8.32 -0.17
C GLY A 144 -8.70 -9.15 0.69
N ALA A 145 -8.66 -10.46 0.48
CA ALA A 145 -9.34 -11.44 1.31
C ALA A 145 -8.49 -12.69 1.48
N GLN A 146 -8.60 -13.34 2.62
CA GLN A 146 -7.95 -14.64 2.88
C GLN A 146 -8.87 -15.81 2.53
N ARG A 147 -10.19 -15.57 2.49
CA ARG A 147 -11.20 -16.55 2.09
C ARG A 147 -11.82 -16.14 0.76
N PRO A 148 -12.00 -17.06 -0.19
CA PRO A 148 -12.63 -16.75 -1.48
C PRO A 148 -14.08 -16.30 -1.28
N ALA A 149 -14.58 -15.52 -2.23
CA ALA A 149 -15.91 -14.90 -2.14
C ALA A 149 -17.06 -15.90 -1.98
N THR A 150 -16.89 -17.14 -2.43
CA THR A 150 -17.87 -18.23 -2.27
C THR A 150 -17.60 -19.13 -1.06
N GLY A 151 -16.56 -18.82 -0.28
CA GLY A 151 -16.19 -19.58 0.91
C GLY A 151 -17.18 -19.39 2.08
N ILE A 152 -17.03 -20.25 3.10
CA ILE A 152 -17.77 -20.08 4.35
C ILE A 152 -17.20 -18.88 5.11
N SER A 153 -18.06 -17.92 5.47
CA SER A 153 -17.68 -16.67 6.13
C SER A 153 -16.54 -15.95 5.40
N PRO A 154 -16.74 -15.51 4.14
CA PRO A 154 -15.73 -14.78 3.39
C PRO A 154 -15.43 -13.45 4.09
N ASP A 155 -14.13 -13.09 4.17
CA ASP A 155 -13.71 -11.83 4.78
C ASP A 155 -13.66 -10.67 3.78
N GLY A 156 -13.79 -10.95 2.48
CA GLY A 156 -13.77 -9.94 1.42
C GLY A 156 -14.81 -8.83 1.59
N PRO A 157 -16.10 -9.14 1.84
CA PRO A 157 -17.14 -8.12 1.99
C PRO A 157 -16.86 -7.10 3.09
N ILE A 158 -16.49 -7.55 4.29
CA ILE A 158 -16.21 -6.62 5.40
C ILE A 158 -14.92 -5.83 5.16
N ASN A 159 -13.89 -6.46 4.57
CA ASN A 159 -12.66 -5.76 4.21
C ASN A 159 -12.91 -4.68 3.14
N LEU A 160 -13.73 -4.96 2.12
CA LEU A 160 -14.10 -3.98 1.10
C LEU A 160 -14.88 -2.80 1.70
N LEU A 161 -15.88 -3.08 2.56
CA LEU A 161 -16.62 -2.03 3.25
C LEU A 161 -15.70 -1.14 4.07
N ALA A 162 -14.80 -1.73 4.85
CA ALA A 162 -13.80 -1.00 5.63
C ALA A 162 -12.88 -0.16 4.72
N ALA A 163 -12.42 -0.72 3.60
CA ALA A 163 -11.56 -0.02 2.64
C ALA A 163 -12.27 1.18 2.00
N VAL A 164 -13.54 1.04 1.57
CA VAL A 164 -14.32 2.14 1.00
C VAL A 164 -14.56 3.23 2.03
N ARG A 165 -14.93 2.89 3.26
CA ARG A 165 -15.10 3.86 4.36
C ARG A 165 -13.80 4.60 4.68
N THR A 166 -12.67 3.92 4.65
CA THR A 166 -11.35 4.52 4.84
C THR A 166 -11.01 5.48 3.69
N ALA A 167 -11.24 5.07 2.43
CA ALA A 167 -10.99 5.90 1.26
C ALA A 167 -11.90 7.15 1.18
N ALA A 168 -13.11 7.04 1.70
CA ALA A 168 -14.10 8.12 1.74
C ALA A 168 -13.86 9.14 2.88
N SER A 169 -13.08 8.76 3.91
CA SER A 169 -12.90 9.57 5.12
C SER A 169 -11.92 10.73 4.92
N PRO A 170 -12.28 11.96 5.30
CA PRO A 170 -11.36 13.10 5.29
C PRO A 170 -10.13 12.90 6.18
N GLU A 171 -10.26 12.15 7.29
CA GLU A 171 -9.16 11.85 8.22
C GLU A 171 -8.08 10.98 7.57
N SER A 172 -8.39 10.31 6.45
CA SER A 172 -7.44 9.50 5.70
C SER A 172 -6.51 10.30 4.79
N ARG A 173 -6.76 11.61 4.62
CA ARG A 173 -5.89 12.46 3.80
C ARG A 173 -4.51 12.62 4.43
N GLY A 174 -3.48 12.54 3.59
CA GLY A 174 -2.08 12.61 4.03
C GLY A 174 -1.57 11.35 4.73
N MET A 175 -2.36 10.24 4.73
CA MET A 175 -1.95 8.95 5.29
C MET A 175 -1.21 8.06 4.26
N GLY A 176 -1.15 8.50 3.00
CA GLY A 176 -0.51 7.75 1.90
C GLY A 176 -1.29 6.51 1.50
N THR A 177 -0.57 5.52 0.98
CA THR A 177 -1.15 4.20 0.69
C THR A 177 -1.21 3.35 1.96
N MET A 178 -2.38 2.76 2.21
CA MET A 178 -2.66 1.92 3.38
C MET A 178 -3.16 0.53 2.95
N VAL A 179 -2.93 -0.45 3.81
CA VAL A 179 -3.54 -1.78 3.71
C VAL A 179 -4.65 -1.87 4.75
N VAL A 180 -5.87 -2.17 4.30
CA VAL A 180 -7.03 -2.32 5.20
C VAL A 180 -7.53 -3.75 5.11
N MET A 181 -7.35 -4.47 6.20
CA MET A 181 -7.79 -5.87 6.35
C MET A 181 -8.06 -6.19 7.82
N ASP A 182 -9.07 -7.02 8.08
CA ASP A 182 -9.37 -7.52 9.43
C ASP A 182 -9.59 -6.38 10.45
N ASP A 183 -10.35 -5.34 10.04
CA ASP A 183 -10.62 -4.09 10.77
C ASP A 183 -9.37 -3.27 11.15
N ARG A 184 -8.20 -3.61 10.63
CA ARG A 184 -6.93 -2.90 10.86
C ARG A 184 -6.58 -2.01 9.69
N ILE A 185 -6.07 -0.82 10.01
CA ILE A 185 -5.51 0.12 9.05
C ILE A 185 -4.00 0.13 9.23
N LEU A 186 -3.29 -0.40 8.25
CA LEU A 186 -1.85 -0.61 8.28
C LEU A 186 -1.15 0.31 7.29
N SER A 187 0.02 0.86 7.65
CA SER A 187 0.89 1.52 6.68
C SER A 187 1.35 0.52 5.60
N ALA A 188 1.29 0.92 4.35
CA ALA A 188 1.81 0.08 3.28
C ALA A 188 3.31 -0.20 3.41
N ARG A 189 4.07 0.71 4.04
CA ARG A 189 5.49 0.53 4.29
C ARG A 189 5.77 -0.61 5.28
N GLU A 190 5.06 -0.65 6.39
CA GLU A 190 5.29 -1.60 7.49
C GLU A 190 4.47 -2.88 7.38
N SER A 191 3.37 -2.88 6.60
CA SER A 191 2.49 -4.05 6.47
C SER A 191 3.22 -5.28 5.90
N ARG A 192 2.94 -6.44 6.45
CA ARG A 192 3.45 -7.73 5.97
C ARG A 192 2.45 -8.85 6.19
N LYS A 193 2.43 -9.82 5.29
CA LYS A 193 1.66 -11.05 5.43
C LYS A 193 2.46 -12.07 6.23
N LEU A 194 2.06 -12.33 7.48
CA LEU A 194 2.71 -13.31 8.35
C LEU A 194 2.24 -14.74 8.07
N TYR A 195 0.97 -14.92 7.72
CA TYR A 195 0.36 -16.21 7.44
C TYR A 195 -0.88 -16.09 6.54
N PRO A 196 -1.25 -17.14 5.79
CA PRO A 196 -2.33 -17.11 4.81
C PRO A 196 -3.72 -17.39 5.42
N ARG A 197 -4.15 -16.64 6.41
CA ARG A 197 -5.49 -16.70 7.01
C ARG A 197 -5.89 -15.33 7.58
N THR A 198 -7.16 -15.16 7.93
CA THR A 198 -7.67 -13.92 8.56
C THR A 198 -6.82 -13.52 9.76
N GLY A 199 -6.56 -12.22 9.93
CA GLY A 199 -5.63 -11.69 10.91
C GLY A 199 -4.15 -11.80 10.52
N GLY A 200 -3.85 -12.32 9.33
CA GLY A 200 -2.47 -12.60 8.88
C GLY A 200 -1.65 -11.39 8.48
N PHE A 201 -2.25 -10.21 8.30
CA PHE A 201 -1.51 -8.99 8.05
C PHE A 201 -1.16 -8.26 9.35
N SER A 202 0.08 -7.79 9.45
CA SER A 202 0.61 -7.12 10.64
C SER A 202 1.67 -6.09 10.23
N THR A 203 1.95 -5.16 11.13
CA THR A 203 3.07 -4.21 11.05
C THR A 203 4.15 -4.51 12.09
N GLY A 204 4.01 -5.62 12.81
CA GLY A 204 4.93 -6.00 13.89
C GLY A 204 4.99 -4.94 14.99
N GLU A 205 6.20 -4.64 15.46
CA GLU A 205 6.46 -3.68 16.55
C GLU A 205 6.17 -2.22 16.15
N MET A 206 6.09 -1.91 14.84
CA MET A 206 5.81 -0.55 14.36
C MET A 206 4.37 -0.10 14.64
N GLY A 207 3.48 -1.03 14.94
CA GLY A 207 2.08 -0.75 15.25
C GLY A 207 1.23 -0.45 14.01
N MET A 208 -0.08 -0.63 14.15
CA MET A 208 -1.05 -0.26 13.10
C MET A 208 -1.34 1.24 13.18
N LEU A 209 -1.61 1.86 12.03
CA LEU A 209 -1.98 3.28 11.97
C LEU A 209 -3.30 3.56 12.69
N GLY A 210 -4.21 2.61 12.65
CA GLY A 210 -5.54 2.74 13.24
C GLY A 210 -6.39 1.50 13.05
N VAL A 211 -7.67 1.63 13.36
CA VAL A 211 -8.68 0.59 13.23
C VAL A 211 -9.93 1.13 12.56
N MET A 212 -10.72 0.24 11.98
CA MET A 212 -12.06 0.57 11.51
C MET A 212 -13.04 0.46 12.66
N GLY A 213 -13.45 1.60 13.20
CA GLY A 213 -14.48 1.71 14.22
C GLY A 213 -15.90 1.76 13.66
N GLY A 214 -16.90 1.72 14.53
CA GLY A 214 -18.31 1.82 14.15
C GLY A 214 -18.64 3.13 13.41
N ARG A 215 -18.00 4.23 13.74
CA ARG A 215 -18.21 5.55 13.13
C ARG A 215 -17.37 5.80 11.89
N GLY A 216 -16.24 5.12 11.73
CA GLY A 216 -15.28 5.32 10.64
C GLY A 216 -13.87 4.87 11.03
N PRO A 217 -12.85 5.22 10.25
CA PRO A 217 -11.46 4.97 10.61
C PRO A 217 -11.08 5.79 11.84
N GLU A 218 -10.40 5.15 12.78
CA GLU A 218 -9.85 5.77 13.99
C GLU A 218 -8.34 5.61 13.96
N TYR A 219 -7.62 6.73 13.79
CA TYR A 219 -6.17 6.74 13.65
C TYR A 219 -5.47 7.02 14.97
N PHE A 220 -4.39 6.30 15.24
CA PHE A 220 -3.54 6.45 16.42
C PHE A 220 -2.36 7.36 16.15
N PHE A 221 -1.79 7.31 14.93
CA PHE A 221 -0.69 8.16 14.48
C PHE A 221 -0.64 8.22 12.95
N LYS A 222 0.22 9.09 12.42
CA LYS A 222 0.46 9.24 10.98
C LYS A 222 1.76 8.56 10.57
N PRO A 223 1.91 8.10 9.31
CA PRO A 223 3.19 7.62 8.81
C PRO A 223 4.27 8.70 8.90
N ALA A 224 5.43 8.34 9.45
CA ALA A 224 6.54 9.28 9.64
C ALA A 224 7.49 9.36 8.43
N ARG A 225 7.42 8.38 7.53
CA ARG A 225 8.31 8.30 6.36
C ARG A 225 7.72 9.06 5.18
N ARG A 226 8.58 9.51 4.27
CA ARG A 226 8.22 10.27 3.06
C ARG A 226 7.28 9.46 2.17
N HIS A 227 6.21 10.07 1.70
CA HIS A 227 5.21 9.46 0.83
C HIS A 227 4.28 10.52 0.21
N GLY A 228 3.34 10.09 -0.63
CA GLY A 228 2.30 10.96 -1.16
C GLY A 228 2.88 12.13 -1.95
N VAL A 229 2.45 13.35 -1.65
CA VAL A 229 2.89 14.57 -2.34
C VAL A 229 4.39 14.83 -2.19
N ASP A 230 5.01 14.32 -1.13
CA ASP A 230 6.43 14.54 -0.83
C ASP A 230 7.35 13.53 -1.53
N THR A 231 6.80 12.54 -2.26
CA THR A 231 7.65 11.55 -2.95
C THR A 231 8.45 12.17 -4.09
N GLU A 232 9.72 11.76 -4.19
CA GLU A 232 10.60 12.14 -5.31
C GLU A 232 10.41 11.22 -6.52
N PHE A 233 9.79 10.04 -6.34
CA PHE A 233 9.64 9.06 -7.40
C PHE A 233 8.47 9.42 -8.32
N ASP A 234 8.81 9.92 -9.51
CA ASP A 234 7.84 10.19 -10.57
C ASP A 234 7.89 9.06 -11.61
N VAL A 235 6.82 8.27 -11.65
CA VAL A 235 6.73 7.13 -12.56
C VAL A 235 6.17 7.50 -13.94
N THR A 236 5.75 8.73 -14.16
CA THR A 236 5.12 9.15 -15.44
C THR A 236 6.06 8.99 -16.63
N THR A 237 7.35 9.19 -16.41
CA THR A 237 8.41 9.12 -17.44
C THR A 237 9.17 7.79 -17.44
N ILE A 238 8.81 6.84 -16.55
CA ILE A 238 9.49 5.55 -16.44
C ILE A 238 8.75 4.53 -17.30
N ASP A 239 9.41 3.94 -18.29
CA ASP A 239 8.83 2.89 -19.12
C ASP A 239 9.08 1.50 -18.55
N GLU A 240 10.26 1.29 -17.97
CA GLU A 240 10.67 0.02 -17.37
C GLU A 240 11.45 0.26 -16.06
N LEU A 241 11.22 -0.59 -15.06
CA LEU A 241 11.98 -0.56 -13.81
C LEU A 241 13.31 -1.32 -13.95
N PRO A 242 14.41 -0.80 -13.39
CA PRO A 242 15.69 -1.50 -13.34
C PRO A 242 15.56 -2.89 -12.73
N LYS A 243 16.28 -3.86 -13.29
CA LYS A 243 16.30 -5.22 -12.77
C LYS A 243 17.07 -5.28 -11.46
N VAL A 244 16.35 -5.64 -10.39
CA VAL A 244 16.93 -5.84 -9.05
C VAL A 244 16.54 -7.24 -8.55
N GLU A 245 17.52 -7.98 -8.07
CA GLU A 245 17.31 -9.33 -7.56
C GLU A 245 17.35 -9.38 -6.03
N LEU A 246 16.79 -10.43 -5.49
CA LEU A 246 16.74 -10.71 -4.06
C LEU A 246 17.49 -12.01 -3.78
N TYR A 247 18.44 -11.96 -2.84
CA TYR A 247 19.23 -13.09 -2.44
C TYR A 247 19.13 -13.31 -0.92
N PHE A 248 18.84 -14.54 -0.51
CA PHE A 248 18.89 -14.94 0.88
C PHE A 248 20.17 -15.72 1.14
N SER A 249 21.00 -15.26 2.07
CA SER A 249 22.20 -15.96 2.52
C SER A 249 21.84 -17.16 3.37
N TYR A 250 22.61 -18.24 3.23
CA TYR A 250 22.42 -19.50 3.97
C TYR A 250 23.77 -20.17 4.25
N PRO A 251 23.87 -21.10 5.21
CA PRO A 251 25.11 -21.84 5.49
C PRO A 251 25.65 -22.57 4.26
N GLY A 252 26.93 -22.31 3.91
CA GLY A 252 27.56 -22.87 2.71
C GLY A 252 27.31 -22.09 1.42
N SER A 253 26.63 -20.94 1.50
CA SER A 253 26.41 -20.09 0.35
C SER A 253 27.74 -19.51 -0.19
N GLU A 254 27.89 -19.49 -1.51
CA GLU A 254 29.04 -18.92 -2.24
C GLU A 254 28.76 -17.50 -2.76
N GLY A 255 27.56 -16.98 -2.56
CA GLY A 255 27.10 -15.70 -3.07
C GLY A 255 26.09 -15.84 -4.22
N PRO A 256 25.52 -14.74 -4.70
CA PRO A 256 24.46 -14.79 -5.70
C PRO A 256 25.00 -15.06 -7.11
N VAL A 257 24.23 -15.80 -7.88
CA VAL A 257 24.34 -15.87 -9.32
C VAL A 257 23.25 -14.97 -9.90
N LEU A 258 23.65 -13.85 -10.50
CA LEU A 258 22.73 -12.86 -11.02
C LEU A 258 22.45 -13.08 -12.50
N HIS A 259 21.22 -12.78 -12.93
CA HIS A 259 20.88 -12.81 -14.33
C HIS A 259 21.47 -11.60 -15.07
N GLU A 260 21.61 -11.72 -16.39
CA GLU A 260 22.05 -10.62 -17.25
C GLU A 260 21.14 -9.38 -17.10
N GLY A 261 21.76 -8.21 -17.10
CA GLY A 261 21.07 -6.92 -16.98
C GLY A 261 20.71 -6.54 -15.53
N THR A 262 21.08 -7.34 -14.52
CA THR A 262 20.84 -6.99 -13.11
C THR A 262 21.70 -5.79 -12.70
N GLN A 263 21.01 -4.73 -12.24
CA GLN A 263 21.66 -3.46 -11.83
C GLN A 263 21.82 -3.33 -10.31
N GLY A 264 21.05 -4.08 -9.55
CA GLY A 264 21.09 -4.09 -8.10
C GLY A 264 20.71 -5.42 -7.51
N VAL A 265 21.11 -5.66 -6.29
CA VAL A 265 20.76 -6.86 -5.53
C VAL A 265 20.55 -6.51 -4.06
N VAL A 266 19.47 -7.05 -3.50
CA VAL A 266 19.22 -6.99 -2.06
C VAL A 266 19.68 -8.30 -1.45
N ALA A 267 20.67 -8.25 -0.58
CA ALA A 267 21.16 -9.38 0.20
C ALA A 267 20.43 -9.44 1.54
N ALA A 268 19.54 -10.41 1.70
CA ALA A 268 18.86 -10.70 2.96
C ALA A 268 19.79 -11.54 3.86
N THR A 269 20.51 -10.89 4.76
CA THR A 269 21.49 -11.51 5.63
C THR A 269 21.81 -10.68 6.86
N THR A 270 22.21 -11.33 7.94
CA THR A 270 22.78 -10.67 9.13
C THR A 270 24.29 -10.41 8.98
N GLY A 271 24.96 -11.07 8.05
CA GLY A 271 26.39 -10.95 7.77
C GLY A 271 26.82 -11.89 6.64
N PHE A 272 27.97 -11.65 6.08
CA PHE A 272 28.53 -12.41 4.97
C PHE A 272 29.67 -13.31 5.42
N SER A 273 29.70 -14.55 4.96
CA SER A 273 30.87 -15.42 5.05
C SER A 273 32.07 -14.84 4.27
N PRO A 274 33.32 -15.30 4.51
CA PRO A 274 34.46 -14.87 3.71
C PRO A 274 34.28 -15.12 2.21
N THR A 275 33.69 -16.25 1.82
CA THR A 275 33.42 -16.61 0.41
C THR A 275 32.40 -15.67 -0.21
N GLU A 276 31.27 -15.44 0.49
CA GLU A 276 30.25 -14.48 0.03
C GLU A 276 30.83 -13.08 -0.13
N ARG A 277 31.69 -12.61 0.80
CA ARG A 277 32.32 -11.27 0.68
C ARG A 277 33.12 -11.11 -0.59
N ALA A 278 33.78 -12.13 -1.07
CA ALA A 278 34.51 -12.09 -2.35
C ALA A 278 33.54 -11.88 -3.51
N ALA A 279 32.45 -12.66 -3.56
CA ALA A 279 31.42 -12.53 -4.58
C ALA A 279 30.74 -11.14 -4.56
N TRP A 280 30.38 -10.62 -3.38
CA TRP A 280 29.81 -9.27 -3.24
C TRP A 280 30.78 -8.17 -3.64
N THR A 281 32.09 -8.36 -3.40
CA THR A 281 33.14 -7.45 -3.84
C THR A 281 33.23 -7.38 -5.36
N GLU A 282 33.21 -8.54 -6.01
CA GLU A 282 33.22 -8.62 -7.47
C GLU A 282 32.00 -7.94 -8.11
N LEU A 283 30.80 -8.16 -7.56
CA LEU A 283 29.58 -7.51 -8.05
C LEU A 283 29.65 -5.99 -7.97
N ARG A 284 30.13 -5.45 -6.85
CA ARG A 284 30.33 -4.00 -6.70
C ARG A 284 31.37 -3.44 -7.66
N GLN A 285 32.44 -4.19 -7.95
CA GLN A 285 33.43 -3.81 -8.98
C GLN A 285 32.81 -3.76 -10.38
N LYS A 286 31.83 -4.60 -10.65
CA LYS A 286 31.04 -4.59 -11.90
C LYS A 286 29.94 -3.51 -11.93
N GLY A 287 29.83 -2.67 -10.89
CA GLY A 287 28.88 -1.58 -10.81
C GLY A 287 27.45 -2.01 -10.38
N VAL A 288 27.29 -3.22 -9.87
CA VAL A 288 26.02 -3.66 -9.27
C VAL A 288 25.87 -3.02 -7.89
N VAL A 289 24.73 -2.36 -7.65
CA VAL A 289 24.44 -1.78 -6.34
C VAL A 289 24.02 -2.89 -5.37
N VAL A 290 24.73 -3.00 -4.25
CA VAL A 290 24.45 -4.01 -3.21
C VAL A 290 23.79 -3.34 -2.02
N VAL A 291 22.59 -3.83 -1.68
CA VAL A 291 21.81 -3.42 -0.51
C VAL A 291 21.75 -4.59 0.46
N GLN A 292 22.09 -4.36 1.72
CA GLN A 292 21.97 -5.36 2.78
C GLN A 292 20.71 -5.13 3.60
N ALA A 293 19.86 -6.15 3.70
CA ALA A 293 18.63 -6.13 4.47
C ALA A 293 18.64 -7.25 5.53
N PHE A 294 18.04 -7.01 6.68
CA PHE A 294 17.82 -8.06 7.65
C PHE A 294 16.69 -9.00 7.15
N PRO A 295 16.84 -10.34 7.22
CA PRO A 295 15.87 -11.26 6.63
C PRO A 295 14.42 -11.08 7.10
N SER A 296 14.20 -10.68 8.35
CA SER A 296 12.88 -10.41 8.93
C SER A 296 12.44 -8.94 8.85
N GLY A 297 13.21 -8.07 8.20
CA GLY A 297 12.88 -6.64 8.04
C GLY A 297 13.26 -5.77 9.22
N ASP A 298 14.21 -6.19 10.05
CA ASP A 298 14.77 -5.36 11.11
C ASP A 298 15.94 -4.51 10.61
N HIS A 299 16.51 -3.69 11.49
CA HIS A 299 17.69 -2.86 11.18
C HIS A 299 18.94 -3.69 10.99
N VAL A 300 19.72 -3.41 9.94
CA VAL A 300 21.06 -3.96 9.75
C VAL A 300 22.11 -2.98 10.27
N ALA A 301 22.70 -3.33 11.39
CA ALA A 301 23.88 -2.59 11.87
C ALA A 301 25.09 -2.96 11.02
N GLY A 302 25.62 -2.04 10.21
CA GLY A 302 26.95 -2.21 9.64
C GLY A 302 27.17 -2.01 8.14
N GLY A 303 26.16 -1.70 7.36
CA GLY A 303 26.35 -1.27 5.98
C GLY A 303 26.05 0.23 5.87
N TYR A 304 26.96 1.11 6.21
CA TYR A 304 26.71 2.55 6.18
C TYR A 304 27.45 3.22 5.02
N ALA A 305 26.72 3.73 4.07
CA ALA A 305 27.26 4.56 2.98
C ALA A 305 27.49 6.04 3.38
N GLY A 306 27.39 6.37 4.66
CA GLY A 306 27.61 7.71 5.20
C GLY A 306 29.07 7.99 5.56
N PRO A 307 29.39 9.22 6.02
CA PRO A 307 30.74 9.58 6.47
C PRO A 307 31.20 8.68 7.63
N PRO A 308 32.51 8.39 7.74
CA PRO A 308 33.03 7.57 8.84
C PRO A 308 32.60 8.14 10.19
N ARG A 309 31.95 7.31 11.03
CA ARG A 309 31.70 7.69 12.42
C ARG A 309 33.03 7.71 13.16
N THR A 310 33.47 8.89 13.60
CA THR A 310 34.59 9.03 14.53
C THR A 310 34.17 8.50 15.89
N GLY A 311 34.73 7.36 16.32
CA GLY A 311 34.72 6.89 17.71
C GLY A 311 33.60 5.88 18.06
N GLY A 312 33.50 4.74 17.41
CA GLY A 312 32.69 3.61 17.85
C GLY A 312 33.28 2.29 17.39
N GLN A 313 33.42 1.32 18.31
CA GLN A 313 33.68 -0.09 17.99
C GLN A 313 32.42 -0.72 17.35
N GLY A 314 32.05 -0.27 16.18
CA GLY A 314 31.08 -0.94 15.33
C GLY A 314 31.79 -1.26 14.04
N GLY A 315 31.78 -2.53 13.59
CA GLY A 315 32.43 -2.98 12.38
C GLY A 315 32.00 -2.18 11.16
N GLY A 316 32.62 -1.03 10.98
CA GLY A 316 32.61 -0.30 9.73
C GLY A 316 33.21 -1.18 8.65
N PRO A 317 32.95 -0.95 7.37
CA PRO A 317 33.53 -1.75 6.31
C PRO A 317 35.05 -1.66 6.41
N SER A 318 35.66 -2.71 6.94
CA SER A 318 37.08 -3.00 6.70
C SER A 318 37.21 -3.41 5.23
N GLY A 319 36.85 -2.50 4.34
CA GLY A 319 36.81 -2.71 2.92
C GLY A 319 37.64 -1.69 2.20
N ASN A 320 38.27 -2.12 1.15
CA ASN A 320 38.95 -1.32 0.18
C ASN A 320 38.21 0.01 -0.08
N GLN A 321 38.77 1.14 0.33
CA GLN A 321 38.14 2.48 0.20
C GLN A 321 37.84 2.87 -1.26
N ASN A 322 38.33 2.08 -2.23
CA ASN A 322 38.08 2.25 -3.66
C ASN A 322 36.80 1.55 -4.16
N LEU A 323 36.05 0.84 -3.29
CA LEU A 323 34.84 0.18 -3.68
C LEU A 323 33.60 0.99 -3.25
N PRO A 324 32.55 1.02 -4.07
CA PRO A 324 31.27 1.60 -3.65
C PRO A 324 30.78 0.94 -2.33
N PRO A 325 30.32 1.72 -1.34
CA PRO A 325 29.83 1.15 -0.08
C PRO A 325 28.56 0.30 -0.30
N THR A 326 28.32 -0.64 0.59
CA THR A 326 27.06 -1.36 0.67
C THR A 326 26.01 -0.45 1.32
N VAL A 327 24.82 -0.37 0.74
CA VAL A 327 23.67 0.34 1.31
C VAL A 327 23.02 -0.53 2.39
N SER A 328 22.64 0.05 3.51
CA SER A 328 21.94 -0.66 4.57
C SER A 328 20.47 -0.27 4.69
N VAL A 329 19.63 -1.26 4.97
CA VAL A 329 18.20 -1.10 5.10
C VAL A 329 17.81 -0.91 6.57
N GLN A 330 16.89 0.02 6.84
CA GLN A 330 16.34 0.25 8.17
C GLN A 330 14.88 -0.20 8.21
N HIS A 331 14.59 -1.24 9.02
CA HIS A 331 13.23 -1.71 9.30
C HIS A 331 12.35 -1.87 8.04
N LEU A 332 12.92 -2.44 6.98
CA LEU A 332 12.20 -2.71 5.74
C LEU A 332 12.46 -4.16 5.29
N LEU A 333 11.41 -4.86 4.95
CA LEU A 333 11.52 -6.23 4.44
C LEU A 333 12.37 -6.29 3.17
N PRO A 334 13.16 -7.37 2.95
CA PRO A 334 14.02 -7.49 1.77
C PRO A 334 13.28 -7.30 0.44
N GLN A 335 12.05 -7.82 0.29
CA GLN A 335 11.23 -7.64 -0.92
C GLN A 335 10.81 -6.19 -1.13
N LYS A 336 10.56 -5.44 -0.06
CA LYS A 336 10.26 -4.01 -0.13
C LYS A 336 11.52 -3.18 -0.37
N ALA A 337 12.65 -3.55 0.23
CA ALA A 337 13.95 -2.96 -0.08
C ALA A 337 14.30 -3.11 -1.56
N ARG A 338 13.95 -4.25 -2.18
CA ARG A 338 14.06 -4.46 -3.63
C ARG A 338 13.27 -3.43 -4.43
N ILE A 339 12.03 -3.16 -4.03
CA ILE A 339 11.16 -2.17 -4.69
C ILE A 339 11.75 -0.76 -4.58
N LEU A 340 12.18 -0.35 -3.38
CA LEU A 340 12.81 0.95 -3.19
C LEU A 340 14.10 1.10 -4.00
N LEU A 341 14.92 0.04 -4.07
CA LEU A 341 16.14 0.04 -4.88
C LEU A 341 15.81 0.13 -6.38
N MET A 342 14.77 -0.54 -6.89
CA MET A 342 14.33 -0.39 -8.28
C MET A 342 14.01 1.06 -8.61
N LEU A 343 13.27 1.76 -7.75
CA LEU A 343 12.93 3.17 -7.93
C LEU A 343 14.15 4.08 -7.77
N ALA A 344 15.00 3.86 -6.78
CA ALA A 344 16.23 4.63 -6.59
C ALA A 344 17.16 4.56 -7.80
N LEU A 345 17.30 3.38 -8.41
CA LEU A 345 18.12 3.15 -9.61
C LEU A 345 17.58 3.83 -10.88
N THR A 346 16.33 4.29 -10.90
CA THR A 346 15.83 5.15 -11.98
C THR A 346 16.40 6.57 -11.90
N GLN A 347 16.92 6.98 -10.75
CA GLN A 347 17.42 8.33 -10.51
C GLN A 347 18.94 8.38 -10.37
N THR A 348 19.55 7.40 -9.70
CA THR A 348 20.98 7.41 -9.40
C THR A 348 21.56 6.01 -9.21
N LYS A 349 22.88 5.89 -9.42
CA LYS A 349 23.67 4.73 -9.02
C LYS A 349 24.63 5.07 -7.86
N ASP A 350 24.63 6.31 -7.36
CA ASP A 350 25.45 6.67 -6.20
C ASP A 350 24.90 6.00 -4.92
N PRO A 351 25.67 5.13 -4.28
CA PRO A 351 25.21 4.45 -3.06
C PRO A 351 24.90 5.39 -1.90
N ARG A 352 25.45 6.62 -1.88
CA ARG A 352 25.17 7.60 -0.83
C ARG A 352 23.77 8.19 -0.99
N GLU A 353 23.40 8.55 -2.22
CA GLU A 353 22.05 9.00 -2.53
C GLU A 353 21.03 7.86 -2.35
N ILE A 354 21.37 6.64 -2.77
CA ILE A 354 20.53 5.46 -2.52
C ILE A 354 20.35 5.26 -1.01
N GLN A 355 21.41 5.41 -0.19
CA GLN A 355 21.30 5.31 1.26
C GLN A 355 20.36 6.40 1.84
N ARG A 356 20.37 7.62 1.29
CA ARG A 356 19.42 8.67 1.67
C ARG A 356 17.97 8.21 1.46
N PHE A 357 17.65 7.62 0.30
CA PHE A 357 16.31 7.08 0.06
C PHE A 357 15.91 6.05 1.11
N PHE A 358 16.81 5.14 1.51
CA PHE A 358 16.52 4.15 2.56
C PHE A 358 16.35 4.76 3.96
N TYR A 359 16.80 5.99 4.19
CA TYR A 359 16.55 6.72 5.45
C TYR A 359 15.24 7.50 5.42
N GLU A 360 14.85 8.02 4.27
CA GLU A 360 13.71 8.94 4.16
C GLU A 360 12.38 8.21 3.89
N TYR A 361 12.44 7.09 3.16
CA TYR A 361 11.29 6.30 2.75
C TYR A 361 11.07 5.00 3.59
#